data_154dd11e436d14d394229f93ae048315
#
_entry.id   154dd11e436d14d394229f93ae048315
#
_cell.length_a   1.000
_cell.length_b   1.000
_cell.length_c   1.000
_cell.angle_alpha   90.00
_cell.angle_beta   90.00
_cell.angle_gamma   90.00
#
_symmetry.space_group_name_H-M   'P 1'
#
loop_
_entity.id
_entity.type
_entity.pdbx_description
1 polymer ?
#
loop_
_entity_poly.entity_id
_entity_poly.type
_entity_poly.pdbx_seq_one_letter_code
_entity_poly.pdbx_strand_id
1 'polypeptide(L)'
;MNGWPNRPVIYEINTAIWLGDLSRAAGRRVTLADVADSDWDAVTPPGVDAVWLMGVWERSPAGLALANANAGLQASFRDTLPDLRPEDVIGSPYCVRRYVADATFGGPEALAVARATLAARGIRLLLDYVPNHVAPDHPWVTSRPELFVQGDEHDLQAEPAGWLATGGHVLAHGRDPYFPAWPDVVQLDAFSPALRAATAETLADIASQCDGIRCDMAMLMINDVFAKTWGGRTGPAPDAEFWPAVLAGLRAEHADTVLIAEAYWDMEWELQQQGFNFCYDKRLYDRILEEDVSAVRGHLHADLSYQSRLLRFLENHDEPRVASRLPGDAERAAAVTIATLPGATLWHEGQFEGRRVHPPVFLSRRPDEPLDPELAAWYHQLLAVVAGQRVRTGEWRLLEASGWPDNQSCRNLIAWCWAGDDDRHVVVVNLSGQPAQGQIRLPWDNLPGRGWTLRDLLQQTTFDRDGGELADPGLFIDLAPWQCHLLALR
;
A
#
# COMPACT_ATOMS: atom_id res chain seq x y z
N MET A 1 12.02 -12.39 -10.26
CA MET A 1 10.56 -12.47 -10.02
C MET A 1 9.93 -13.16 -11.23
N ASN A 2 9.95 -14.48 -11.26
CA ASN A 2 9.31 -15.21 -12.36
C ASN A 2 7.78 -14.99 -12.27
N GLY A 3 7.22 -14.44 -13.32
CA GLY A 3 5.77 -14.26 -13.44
C GLY A 3 5.16 -13.00 -12.81
N TRP A 4 5.86 -12.18 -12.04
CA TRP A 4 5.39 -10.86 -11.62
C TRP A 4 5.81 -9.78 -12.61
N PRO A 5 4.95 -8.80 -12.92
CA PRO A 5 5.39 -7.62 -13.67
C PRO A 5 6.39 -6.80 -12.84
N ASN A 6 7.31 -6.12 -13.50
CA ASN A 6 8.30 -5.27 -12.81
C ASN A 6 7.66 -4.08 -12.07
N ARG A 7 6.44 -3.72 -12.42
CA ARG A 7 5.70 -2.57 -11.89
C ARG A 7 4.25 -3.00 -11.66
N PRO A 8 4.00 -3.86 -10.66
CA PRO A 8 2.68 -4.42 -10.43
C PRO A 8 1.69 -3.34 -9.98
N VAL A 9 0.46 -3.51 -10.42
CA VAL A 9 -0.70 -2.76 -9.93
C VAL A 9 -1.47 -3.67 -8.98
N ILE A 10 -1.59 -3.24 -7.74
CA ILE A 10 -2.18 -3.99 -6.64
C ILE A 10 -3.50 -3.32 -6.26
N TYR A 11 -4.53 -4.13 -6.05
CA TYR A 11 -5.83 -3.68 -5.55
C TYR A 11 -6.04 -4.26 -4.14
N GLU A 12 -6.08 -3.38 -3.14
CA GLU A 12 -6.28 -3.74 -1.75
C GLU A 12 -7.77 -3.81 -1.44
N ILE A 13 -8.19 -4.87 -0.75
CA ILE A 13 -9.56 -5.11 -0.31
C ILE A 13 -9.57 -5.31 1.21
N ASN A 14 -10.38 -4.53 1.93
CA ASN A 14 -10.74 -4.90 3.29
C ASN A 14 -11.69 -6.11 3.22
N THR A 15 -11.15 -7.30 3.45
CA THR A 15 -11.87 -8.57 3.26
C THR A 15 -13.17 -8.64 4.05
N ALA A 16 -13.17 -8.17 5.29
CA ALA A 16 -14.33 -8.22 6.15
C ALA A 16 -15.47 -7.31 5.65
N ILE A 17 -15.13 -6.07 5.28
CA ILE A 17 -16.11 -5.10 4.78
C ILE A 17 -16.66 -5.55 3.44
N TRP A 18 -15.78 -5.96 2.51
CA TRP A 18 -16.18 -6.41 1.18
C TRP A 18 -17.11 -7.62 1.21
N LEU A 19 -16.75 -8.67 1.94
CA LEU A 19 -17.64 -9.85 2.11
C LEU A 19 -18.92 -9.50 2.86
N GLY A 20 -18.87 -8.54 3.79
CA GLY A 20 -20.04 -7.97 4.46
C GLY A 20 -21.00 -7.29 3.47
N ASP A 21 -20.48 -6.48 2.54
CA ASP A 21 -21.27 -5.83 1.49
C ASP A 21 -21.91 -6.86 0.56
N LEU A 22 -21.14 -7.84 0.09
CA LEU A 22 -21.65 -8.93 -0.75
C LEU A 22 -22.72 -9.75 -0.04
N SER A 23 -22.53 -10.02 1.27
CA SER A 23 -23.50 -10.75 2.08
C SER A 23 -24.82 -9.98 2.22
N ARG A 24 -24.76 -8.67 2.44
CA ARG A 24 -25.96 -7.80 2.49
C ARG A 24 -26.69 -7.77 1.14
N ALA A 25 -25.96 -7.59 0.06
CA ALA A 25 -26.52 -7.59 -1.29
C ALA A 25 -27.18 -8.92 -1.64
N ALA A 26 -26.56 -10.04 -1.26
CA ALA A 26 -27.07 -11.39 -1.51
C ALA A 26 -28.18 -11.83 -0.55
N GLY A 27 -28.40 -11.13 0.58
CA GLY A 27 -29.33 -11.54 1.64
C GLY A 27 -28.95 -12.87 2.33
N ARG A 28 -27.70 -13.31 2.20
CA ARG A 28 -27.11 -14.49 2.83
C ARG A 28 -25.64 -14.25 3.11
N ARG A 29 -25.06 -15.04 4.01
CA ARG A 29 -23.62 -15.02 4.20
C ARG A 29 -22.89 -15.41 2.91
N VAL A 30 -21.90 -14.61 2.51
CA VAL A 30 -20.95 -14.86 1.42
C VAL A 30 -19.58 -15.05 2.03
N THR A 31 -18.90 -16.12 1.67
CA THR A 31 -17.50 -16.41 2.01
C THR A 31 -16.62 -16.22 0.78
N LEU A 32 -15.31 -16.32 0.93
CA LEU A 32 -14.36 -16.21 -0.19
C LEU A 32 -14.62 -17.26 -1.29
N ALA A 33 -15.20 -18.42 -0.94
CA ALA A 33 -15.57 -19.45 -1.92
C ALA A 33 -16.89 -19.16 -2.64
N ASP A 34 -17.71 -18.25 -2.11
CA ASP A 34 -19.04 -17.92 -2.67
C ASP A 34 -19.02 -16.67 -3.56
N VAL A 35 -17.91 -15.95 -3.64
CA VAL A 35 -17.78 -14.70 -4.41
C VAL A 35 -18.05 -15.00 -5.89
N ALA A 36 -19.01 -14.27 -6.48
CA ALA A 36 -19.38 -14.46 -7.87
C ALA A 36 -18.28 -13.92 -8.81
N ASP A 37 -18.23 -14.46 -10.04
CA ASP A 37 -17.28 -13.99 -11.06
C ASP A 37 -17.40 -12.49 -11.32
N SER A 38 -18.62 -11.94 -11.37
CA SER A 38 -18.87 -10.50 -11.54
C SER A 38 -18.30 -9.65 -10.41
N ASP A 39 -18.27 -10.16 -9.17
CA ASP A 39 -17.75 -9.43 -8.03
C ASP A 39 -16.20 -9.44 -8.05
N TRP A 40 -15.61 -10.54 -8.48
CA TRP A 40 -14.16 -10.60 -8.76
C TRP A 40 -13.78 -9.66 -9.92
N ASP A 41 -14.55 -9.64 -11.01
CA ASP A 41 -14.29 -8.77 -12.17
C ASP A 41 -14.36 -7.28 -11.79
N ALA A 42 -15.23 -6.91 -10.83
CA ALA A 42 -15.34 -5.54 -10.34
C ALA A 42 -14.08 -5.05 -9.59
N VAL A 43 -13.40 -5.95 -8.87
CA VAL A 43 -12.17 -5.64 -8.10
C VAL A 43 -10.88 -5.98 -8.85
N THR A 44 -10.98 -6.53 -10.05
CA THR A 44 -9.85 -6.83 -10.94
C THR A 44 -10.02 -6.20 -12.32
N PRO A 45 -10.26 -4.88 -12.42
CA PRO A 45 -10.39 -4.24 -13.73
C PRO A 45 -9.10 -4.38 -14.55
N PRO A 46 -9.16 -4.23 -15.88
CA PRO A 46 -7.99 -4.31 -16.73
C PRO A 46 -6.84 -3.43 -16.24
N GLY A 47 -5.66 -4.01 -16.09
CA GLY A 47 -4.46 -3.33 -15.57
C GLY A 47 -4.14 -3.62 -14.11
N VAL A 48 -5.00 -4.30 -13.36
CA VAL A 48 -4.68 -4.87 -12.04
C VAL A 48 -3.94 -6.18 -12.22
N ASP A 49 -2.85 -6.36 -11.49
CA ASP A 49 -1.97 -7.54 -11.54
C ASP A 49 -2.10 -8.43 -10.29
N ALA A 50 -2.53 -7.84 -9.18
CA ALA A 50 -2.68 -8.56 -7.92
C ALA A 50 -3.79 -7.97 -7.06
N VAL A 51 -4.41 -8.82 -6.23
CA VAL A 51 -5.34 -8.46 -5.17
C VAL A 51 -4.67 -8.72 -3.82
N TRP A 52 -4.73 -7.73 -2.95
CA TRP A 52 -4.37 -7.89 -1.55
C TRP A 52 -5.66 -8.03 -0.73
N LEU A 53 -5.89 -9.24 -0.20
CA LEU A 53 -6.98 -9.51 0.74
C LEU A 53 -6.51 -9.17 2.16
N MET A 54 -6.67 -7.90 2.56
CA MET A 54 -6.27 -7.43 3.88
C MET A 54 -7.12 -8.09 4.97
N GLY A 55 -6.44 -8.65 5.98
CA GLY A 55 -7.05 -9.09 7.21
C GLY A 55 -7.79 -10.42 7.15
N VAL A 56 -7.31 -11.40 6.38
CA VAL A 56 -7.95 -12.73 6.23
C VAL A 56 -7.73 -13.67 7.42
N TRP A 57 -6.72 -13.39 8.27
CA TRP A 57 -6.29 -14.31 9.32
C TRP A 57 -7.26 -14.36 10.51
N GLU A 58 -7.18 -15.45 11.28
CA GLU A 58 -7.99 -15.63 12.49
C GLU A 58 -7.75 -14.51 13.50
N ARG A 59 -8.82 -13.76 13.78
CA ARG A 59 -8.81 -12.66 14.75
C ARG A 59 -8.88 -13.19 16.18
N SER A 60 -8.44 -12.35 17.12
CA SER A 60 -8.39 -12.65 18.55
C SER A 60 -9.71 -12.32 19.26
N PRO A 61 -10.38 -13.30 19.90
CA PRO A 61 -11.45 -13.03 20.85
C PRO A 61 -11.01 -12.14 22.03
N ALA A 62 -9.78 -12.28 22.51
CA ALA A 62 -9.25 -11.43 23.58
C ALA A 62 -9.05 -9.98 23.09
N GLY A 63 -8.50 -9.79 21.89
CA GLY A 63 -8.38 -8.47 21.26
C GLY A 63 -9.74 -7.83 21.00
N LEU A 64 -10.72 -8.60 20.53
CA LEU A 64 -12.10 -8.11 20.38
C LEU A 64 -12.72 -7.65 21.72
N ALA A 65 -12.51 -8.40 22.81
CA ALA A 65 -12.99 -8.00 24.13
C ALA A 65 -12.37 -6.68 24.60
N LEU A 66 -11.05 -6.48 24.36
CA LEU A 66 -10.33 -5.23 24.64
C LEU A 66 -10.86 -4.06 23.81
N ALA A 67 -11.07 -4.26 22.51
CA ALA A 67 -11.64 -3.25 21.63
C ALA A 67 -13.05 -2.83 22.07
N ASN A 68 -13.88 -3.77 22.48
CA ASN A 68 -15.22 -3.51 23.00
C ASN A 68 -15.22 -2.77 24.35
N ALA A 69 -14.19 -2.97 25.18
CA ALA A 69 -14.03 -2.27 26.45
C ALA A 69 -13.39 -0.88 26.32
N ASN A 70 -12.75 -0.57 25.18
CA ASN A 70 -12.06 0.69 24.96
C ASN A 70 -13.05 1.81 24.56
N ALA A 71 -13.26 2.78 25.44
CA ALA A 71 -14.21 3.86 25.22
C ALA A 71 -13.86 4.75 24.00
N GLY A 72 -12.57 4.97 23.72
CA GLY A 72 -12.09 5.74 22.57
C GLY A 72 -12.41 5.05 21.24
N LEU A 73 -12.12 3.74 21.15
CA LEU A 73 -12.47 2.95 19.97
C LEU A 73 -14.01 2.90 19.77
N GLN A 74 -14.77 2.69 20.85
CA GLN A 74 -16.23 2.68 20.78
C GLN A 74 -16.81 4.03 20.33
N ALA A 75 -16.21 5.15 20.69
CA ALA A 75 -16.59 6.47 20.18
C ALA A 75 -16.31 6.58 18.68
N SER A 76 -15.11 6.23 18.23
CA SER A 76 -14.72 6.21 16.80
C SER A 76 -15.61 5.31 15.95
N PHE A 77 -16.01 4.13 16.48
CA PHE A 77 -16.92 3.22 15.77
C PHE A 77 -18.31 3.84 15.58
N ARG A 78 -18.84 4.54 16.63
CA ARG A 78 -20.15 5.22 16.52
C ARG A 78 -20.10 6.46 15.65
N ASP A 79 -18.95 7.16 15.59
CA ASP A 79 -18.77 8.27 14.68
C ASP A 79 -18.79 7.80 13.21
N THR A 80 -18.23 6.60 12.96
CA THR A 80 -18.23 5.97 11.63
C THR A 80 -19.58 5.36 11.30
N LEU A 81 -20.21 4.66 12.25
CA LEU A 81 -21.49 3.97 12.12
C LEU A 81 -22.46 4.47 13.21
N PRO A 82 -23.27 5.50 12.94
CA PRO A 82 -24.25 6.00 13.91
C PRO A 82 -25.27 4.93 14.38
N ASP A 83 -25.50 3.91 13.53
CA ASP A 83 -26.35 2.74 13.79
C ASP A 83 -25.54 1.48 14.19
N LEU A 84 -24.36 1.68 14.78
CA LEU A 84 -23.44 0.61 15.18
C LEU A 84 -24.13 -0.51 15.95
N ARG A 85 -23.88 -1.74 15.54
CA ARG A 85 -24.36 -2.98 16.17
C ARG A 85 -23.18 -3.77 16.74
N PRO A 86 -23.40 -4.61 17.75
CA PRO A 86 -22.33 -5.44 18.32
C PRO A 86 -21.60 -6.32 17.29
N GLU A 87 -22.35 -6.86 16.31
CA GLU A 87 -21.82 -7.70 15.24
C GLU A 87 -20.96 -6.96 14.21
N ASP A 88 -21.03 -5.63 14.16
CA ASP A 88 -20.21 -4.81 13.28
C ASP A 88 -18.76 -4.76 13.76
N VAL A 89 -18.52 -4.96 15.08
CA VAL A 89 -17.18 -4.94 15.67
C VAL A 89 -16.62 -6.36 15.73
N ILE A 90 -15.57 -6.61 14.95
CA ILE A 90 -14.96 -7.95 14.78
C ILE A 90 -13.53 -8.05 15.29
N GLY A 91 -12.97 -6.96 15.83
CA GLY A 91 -11.58 -6.89 16.29
C GLY A 91 -10.59 -6.52 15.18
N SER A 92 -9.37 -6.15 15.59
CA SER A 92 -8.31 -5.78 14.66
C SER A 92 -7.83 -6.96 13.81
N PRO A 93 -7.67 -6.81 12.50
CA PRO A 93 -7.04 -7.83 11.65
C PRO A 93 -5.54 -8.01 11.96
N TYR A 94 -4.93 -7.03 12.61
CA TYR A 94 -3.51 -7.05 13.02
C TYR A 94 -3.29 -7.60 14.44
N CYS A 95 -4.36 -7.86 15.19
CA CYS A 95 -4.34 -8.66 16.40
C CYS A 95 -4.51 -10.15 16.03
N VAL A 96 -3.48 -10.70 15.35
CA VAL A 96 -3.53 -12.04 14.75
C VAL A 96 -3.42 -13.11 15.83
N ARG A 97 -4.42 -13.99 15.91
CA ARG A 97 -4.40 -15.14 16.80
C ARG A 97 -3.69 -16.35 16.18
N ARG A 98 -3.92 -16.59 14.90
CA ARG A 98 -3.23 -17.64 14.11
C ARG A 98 -3.20 -17.26 12.63
N TYR A 99 -2.16 -17.66 11.93
CA TYR A 99 -2.07 -17.53 10.46
C TYR A 99 -2.84 -18.65 9.75
N VAL A 100 -4.12 -18.74 10.08
CA VAL A 100 -5.11 -19.61 9.43
C VAL A 100 -6.25 -18.71 8.98
N ALA A 101 -6.71 -18.86 7.74
CA ALA A 101 -7.82 -18.04 7.24
C ALA A 101 -9.04 -18.17 8.16
N ASP A 102 -9.65 -17.02 8.51
CA ASP A 102 -10.73 -16.97 9.48
C ASP A 102 -11.95 -17.75 9.00
N ALA A 103 -12.54 -18.55 9.89
CA ALA A 103 -13.72 -19.36 9.61
C ALA A 103 -14.95 -18.49 9.20
N THR A 104 -14.95 -17.21 9.58
CA THR A 104 -16.01 -16.27 9.15
C THR A 104 -15.92 -15.97 7.65
N PHE A 105 -14.76 -16.10 7.04
CA PHE A 105 -14.53 -15.93 5.60
C PHE A 105 -14.55 -17.26 4.83
N GLY A 106 -14.83 -18.38 5.51
CA GLY A 106 -14.91 -19.72 4.93
C GLY A 106 -13.67 -20.58 5.17
N GLY A 107 -12.69 -20.09 5.94
CA GLY A 107 -11.50 -20.85 6.31
C GLY A 107 -10.48 -21.06 5.17
N PRO A 108 -9.49 -21.97 5.39
CA PRO A 108 -8.41 -22.22 4.43
C PRO A 108 -8.90 -22.71 3.06
N GLU A 109 -9.95 -23.52 3.02
CA GLU A 109 -10.53 -24.04 1.78
C GLU A 109 -11.09 -22.92 0.91
N ALA A 110 -11.79 -21.96 1.54
CA ALA A 110 -12.33 -20.81 0.81
C ALA A 110 -11.25 -19.85 0.32
N LEU A 111 -10.18 -19.67 1.09
CA LEU A 111 -8.99 -18.91 0.64
C LEU A 111 -8.32 -19.59 -0.57
N ALA A 112 -8.20 -20.92 -0.56
CA ALA A 112 -7.66 -21.67 -1.69
C ALA A 112 -8.52 -21.52 -2.95
N VAL A 113 -9.85 -21.51 -2.82
CA VAL A 113 -10.79 -21.26 -3.93
C VAL A 113 -10.59 -19.84 -4.46
N ALA A 114 -10.53 -18.83 -3.60
CA ALA A 114 -10.29 -17.43 -4.01
C ALA A 114 -8.96 -17.29 -4.77
N ARG A 115 -7.86 -17.90 -4.24
CA ARG A 115 -6.56 -17.89 -4.94
C ARG A 115 -6.64 -18.53 -6.32
N ALA A 116 -7.28 -19.69 -6.43
CA ALA A 116 -7.44 -20.37 -7.72
C ALA A 116 -8.27 -19.54 -8.70
N THR A 117 -9.32 -18.87 -8.22
CA THR A 117 -10.17 -17.97 -9.02
C THR A 117 -9.40 -16.76 -9.54
N LEU A 118 -8.58 -16.13 -8.71
CA LEU A 118 -7.69 -15.04 -9.11
C LEU A 118 -6.63 -15.51 -10.09
N ALA A 119 -5.99 -16.66 -9.82
CA ALA A 119 -4.98 -17.23 -10.70
C ALA A 119 -5.53 -17.56 -12.10
N ALA A 120 -6.77 -18.05 -12.20
CA ALA A 120 -7.44 -18.28 -13.49
C ALA A 120 -7.65 -16.99 -14.31
N ARG A 121 -7.68 -15.82 -13.64
CA ARG A 121 -7.72 -14.48 -14.24
C ARG A 121 -6.33 -13.89 -14.53
N GLY A 122 -5.26 -14.61 -14.19
CA GLY A 122 -3.89 -14.10 -14.26
C GLY A 122 -3.54 -13.12 -13.13
N ILE A 123 -4.37 -13.04 -12.10
CA ILE A 123 -4.22 -12.13 -10.94
C ILE A 123 -3.54 -12.89 -9.79
N ARG A 124 -2.66 -12.22 -9.09
CA ARG A 124 -1.94 -12.76 -7.93
C ARG A 124 -2.62 -12.40 -6.63
N LEU A 125 -2.42 -13.23 -5.61
CA LEU A 125 -2.93 -13.00 -4.28
C LEU A 125 -1.82 -12.53 -3.34
N LEU A 126 -2.04 -11.41 -2.63
CA LEU A 126 -1.22 -10.95 -1.51
C LEU A 126 -1.97 -11.13 -0.19
N LEU A 127 -1.22 -11.49 0.86
CA LEU A 127 -1.70 -11.61 2.23
C LEU A 127 -0.77 -10.88 3.20
N ASP A 128 -1.27 -10.59 4.42
CA ASP A 128 -0.50 -9.93 5.47
C ASP A 128 0.39 -10.89 6.26
N TYR A 129 1.48 -10.34 6.79
CA TYR A 129 2.24 -10.89 7.90
C TYR A 129 2.57 -9.79 8.91
N VAL A 130 2.31 -10.02 10.20
CA VAL A 130 2.57 -9.09 11.31
C VAL A 130 3.79 -9.55 12.08
N PRO A 131 4.98 -8.98 11.87
CA PRO A 131 6.21 -9.47 12.47
C PRO A 131 6.45 -9.04 13.91
N ASN A 132 5.92 -7.86 14.30
CA ASN A 132 6.26 -7.18 15.55
C ASN A 132 5.52 -7.74 16.75
N HIS A 133 4.29 -8.22 16.58
CA HIS A 133 3.41 -8.60 17.68
C HIS A 133 2.39 -9.65 17.26
N VAL A 134 1.74 -10.23 18.24
CA VAL A 134 0.63 -11.17 18.07
C VAL A 134 -0.46 -10.90 19.12
N ALA A 135 -1.60 -11.56 18.98
CA ALA A 135 -2.71 -11.46 19.93
C ALA A 135 -2.32 -11.95 21.35
N PRO A 136 -2.96 -11.44 22.42
CA PRO A 136 -2.73 -11.91 23.79
C PRO A 136 -3.13 -13.37 24.03
N ASP A 137 -4.03 -13.91 23.22
CA ASP A 137 -4.46 -15.30 23.23
C ASP A 137 -3.83 -16.14 22.08
N HIS A 138 -2.74 -15.66 21.48
CA HIS A 138 -1.95 -16.44 20.53
C HIS A 138 -1.39 -17.69 21.22
N PRO A 139 -1.40 -18.88 20.59
CA PRO A 139 -0.90 -20.11 21.21
C PRO A 139 0.53 -20.03 21.76
N TRP A 140 1.39 -19.23 21.15
CA TRP A 140 2.78 -19.03 21.60
C TRP A 140 2.89 -18.39 23.00
N VAL A 141 1.91 -17.59 23.42
CA VAL A 141 1.91 -16.94 24.72
C VAL A 141 2.06 -17.96 25.88
N THR A 142 1.46 -19.14 25.72
CA THR A 142 1.56 -20.21 26.73
C THR A 142 2.57 -21.29 26.37
N SER A 143 2.80 -21.56 25.09
CA SER A 143 3.65 -22.67 24.64
C SER A 143 5.09 -22.29 24.36
N ARG A 144 5.38 -21.02 24.06
CA ARG A 144 6.70 -20.52 23.66
C ARG A 144 6.96 -19.10 24.20
N PRO A 145 6.91 -18.87 25.51
CA PRO A 145 7.09 -17.53 26.10
C PRO A 145 8.45 -16.89 25.80
N GLU A 146 9.45 -17.71 25.45
CA GLU A 146 10.79 -17.25 25.03
C GLU A 146 10.81 -16.45 23.71
N LEU A 147 9.68 -16.37 23.01
CA LEU A 147 9.53 -15.57 21.77
C LEU A 147 9.18 -14.13 22.03
N PHE A 148 8.86 -13.76 23.28
CA PHE A 148 8.32 -12.45 23.63
C PHE A 148 9.30 -11.62 24.46
N VAL A 149 9.13 -10.30 24.39
CA VAL A 149 9.76 -9.39 25.32
C VAL A 149 9.09 -9.56 26.70
N GLN A 150 9.88 -10.06 27.67
CA GLN A 150 9.41 -10.38 29.01
C GLN A 150 9.73 -9.28 30.00
N GLY A 151 8.84 -9.09 30.94
CA GLY A 151 9.01 -8.25 32.12
C GLY A 151 8.78 -9.05 33.39
N ASP A 152 8.68 -8.34 34.49
CA ASP A 152 8.40 -8.88 35.81
C ASP A 152 7.22 -8.16 36.48
N GLU A 153 6.91 -8.54 37.72
CA GLU A 153 5.83 -7.93 38.49
C GLU A 153 6.07 -6.45 38.82
N HIS A 154 7.33 -6.03 38.92
CA HIS A 154 7.70 -4.63 39.13
C HIS A 154 7.36 -3.81 37.86
N ASP A 155 7.66 -4.32 36.67
CA ASP A 155 7.33 -3.66 35.42
C ASP A 155 5.81 -3.48 35.26
N LEU A 156 5.04 -4.54 35.53
CA LEU A 156 3.59 -4.49 35.50
C LEU A 156 2.98 -3.46 36.45
N GLN A 157 3.59 -3.32 37.65
CA GLN A 157 3.17 -2.31 38.65
C GLN A 157 3.59 -0.90 38.29
N ALA A 158 4.81 -0.73 37.75
CA ALA A 158 5.37 0.57 37.40
C ALA A 158 4.72 1.18 36.14
N GLU A 159 4.42 0.36 35.12
CA GLU A 159 3.84 0.79 33.84
C GLU A 159 2.74 -0.18 33.38
N PRO A 160 1.56 -0.22 34.04
CA PRO A 160 0.49 -1.16 33.70
C PRO A 160 0.00 -1.07 32.24
N ALA A 161 0.18 0.09 31.60
CA ALA A 161 -0.18 0.30 30.20
C ALA A 161 0.83 -0.29 29.21
N GLY A 162 2.04 -0.63 29.66
CA GLY A 162 3.11 -1.19 28.83
C GLY A 162 3.23 -2.72 28.93
N TRP A 163 2.55 -3.34 29.92
CA TRP A 163 2.75 -4.74 30.26
C TRP A 163 1.44 -5.47 30.52
N LEU A 164 1.40 -6.75 30.18
CA LEU A 164 0.25 -7.63 30.34
C LEU A 164 0.63 -8.90 31.11
N ALA A 165 -0.09 -9.21 32.17
CA ALA A 165 -0.02 -10.53 32.81
C ALA A 165 -0.91 -11.52 32.04
N THR A 166 -0.30 -12.47 31.35
CA THR A 166 -1.01 -13.48 30.56
C THR A 166 -0.22 -14.78 30.47
N GLY A 167 -0.89 -15.93 30.41
CA GLY A 167 -0.23 -17.24 30.28
C GLY A 167 0.73 -17.60 31.43
N GLY A 168 0.66 -16.93 32.59
CA GLY A 168 1.59 -17.12 33.70
C GLY A 168 2.90 -16.30 33.57
N HIS A 169 2.96 -15.40 32.60
CA HIS A 169 4.11 -14.51 32.33
C HIS A 169 3.67 -13.04 32.35
N VAL A 170 4.62 -12.13 32.54
CA VAL A 170 4.46 -10.70 32.27
C VAL A 170 5.11 -10.42 30.94
N LEU A 171 4.32 -10.03 29.95
CA LEU A 171 4.77 -9.77 28.56
C LEU A 171 4.54 -8.30 28.22
N ALA A 172 5.45 -7.72 27.41
CA ALA A 172 5.28 -6.37 26.94
C ALA A 172 4.11 -6.28 25.95
N HIS A 173 3.34 -5.17 25.98
CA HIS A 173 2.48 -4.82 24.88
C HIS A 173 3.30 -4.43 23.65
N GLY A 174 2.77 -4.69 22.44
CA GLY A 174 3.36 -4.22 21.20
C GLY A 174 3.43 -2.70 21.16
N ARG A 175 4.53 -2.15 20.67
CA ARG A 175 4.69 -0.70 20.45
C ARG A 175 5.81 -0.41 19.46
N ASP A 176 5.85 0.84 19.02
CA ASP A 176 6.96 1.45 18.32
C ASP A 176 7.74 2.42 19.26
N PRO A 177 8.88 2.98 18.80
CA PRO A 177 9.70 3.88 19.64
C PRO A 177 9.08 5.24 19.95
N TYR A 178 7.96 5.63 19.30
CA TYR A 178 7.46 7.01 19.31
C TYR A 178 6.06 7.18 19.91
N PHE A 179 5.26 6.11 19.90
CA PHE A 179 3.87 6.14 20.32
C PHE A 179 3.59 5.24 21.53
N PRO A 180 2.47 5.43 22.22
CA PRO A 180 2.05 4.55 23.32
C PRO A 180 1.89 3.10 22.88
N ALA A 181 2.01 2.19 23.84
CA ALA A 181 1.79 0.76 23.60
C ALA A 181 0.38 0.45 23.09
N TRP A 182 0.27 -0.56 22.22
CA TRP A 182 -1.00 -1.09 21.71
C TRP A 182 -1.55 -2.13 22.68
N PRO A 183 -2.67 -1.85 23.36
CA PRO A 183 -3.12 -2.67 24.48
C PRO A 183 -3.70 -4.04 24.10
N ASP A 184 -3.98 -4.25 22.81
CA ASP A 184 -4.60 -5.46 22.28
C ASP A 184 -3.61 -6.47 21.71
N VAL A 185 -2.29 -6.23 21.83
CA VAL A 185 -1.25 -7.11 21.28
C VAL A 185 -0.06 -7.27 22.24
N VAL A 186 0.70 -8.34 22.07
CA VAL A 186 1.93 -8.66 22.84
C VAL A 186 3.16 -8.68 21.94
N GLN A 187 4.26 -8.10 22.42
CA GLN A 187 5.48 -7.82 21.70
C GLN A 187 6.35 -9.08 21.52
N LEU A 188 6.72 -9.38 20.29
CA LEU A 188 7.70 -10.39 19.94
C LEU A 188 9.14 -9.85 20.11
N ASP A 189 10.10 -10.73 20.47
CA ASP A 189 11.51 -10.37 20.65
C ASP A 189 12.30 -10.61 19.35
N ALA A 190 12.52 -9.57 18.54
CA ALA A 190 13.26 -9.65 17.29
C ALA A 190 14.71 -10.13 17.44
N PHE A 191 15.28 -10.05 18.65
CA PHE A 191 16.63 -10.54 18.92
C PHE A 191 16.67 -12.02 19.27
N SER A 192 15.53 -12.63 19.61
CA SER A 192 15.43 -14.06 19.92
C SER A 192 15.71 -14.93 18.68
N PRO A 193 16.73 -15.80 18.70
CA PRO A 193 16.96 -16.78 17.61
C PRO A 193 15.77 -17.71 17.39
N ALA A 194 15.05 -18.03 18.48
CA ALA A 194 13.87 -18.87 18.42
C ALA A 194 12.71 -18.17 17.67
N LEU A 195 12.53 -16.83 17.88
CA LEU A 195 11.57 -16.08 17.10
C LEU A 195 11.94 -16.05 15.61
N ARG A 196 13.21 -15.79 15.26
CA ARG A 196 13.66 -15.76 13.87
C ARG A 196 13.38 -17.08 13.15
N ALA A 197 13.60 -18.22 13.82
CA ALA A 197 13.25 -19.53 13.28
C ALA A 197 11.73 -19.68 13.09
N ALA A 198 10.93 -19.35 14.11
CA ALA A 198 9.47 -19.42 14.04
C ALA A 198 8.89 -18.48 12.96
N THR A 199 9.48 -17.30 12.78
CA THR A 199 9.11 -16.36 11.70
C THR A 199 9.38 -16.96 10.33
N ALA A 200 10.53 -17.59 10.12
CA ALA A 200 10.85 -18.24 8.83
C ALA A 200 9.84 -19.34 8.49
N GLU A 201 9.47 -20.18 9.48
CA GLU A 201 8.41 -21.19 9.32
C GLU A 201 7.05 -20.57 8.99
N THR A 202 6.65 -19.51 9.71
CA THR A 202 5.38 -18.81 9.48
C THR A 202 5.32 -18.17 8.09
N LEU A 203 6.41 -17.55 7.65
CA LEU A 203 6.48 -16.96 6.31
C LEU A 203 6.38 -18.01 5.20
N ALA A 204 6.99 -19.19 5.39
CA ALA A 204 6.87 -20.30 4.44
C ALA A 204 5.42 -20.83 4.37
N ASP A 205 4.75 -20.97 5.52
CA ASP A 205 3.34 -21.34 5.57
C ASP A 205 2.43 -20.33 4.84
N ILE A 206 2.62 -19.04 5.07
CA ILE A 206 1.87 -17.97 4.37
C ILE A 206 2.18 -18.02 2.87
N ALA A 207 3.44 -18.13 2.47
CA ALA A 207 3.84 -18.17 1.06
C ALA A 207 3.27 -19.37 0.31
N SER A 208 2.99 -20.48 1.00
CA SER A 208 2.29 -21.61 0.41
C SER A 208 0.85 -21.29 -0.01
N GLN A 209 0.24 -20.27 0.60
CA GLN A 209 -1.17 -19.87 0.45
C GLN A 209 -1.36 -18.66 -0.47
N CYS A 210 -0.30 -17.91 -0.83
CA CYS A 210 -0.37 -16.69 -1.63
C CYS A 210 0.80 -16.57 -2.61
N ASP A 211 0.85 -15.46 -3.33
CA ASP A 211 1.89 -15.15 -4.31
C ASP A 211 2.77 -13.97 -3.85
N GLY A 212 2.33 -13.26 -2.82
CA GLY A 212 3.08 -12.17 -2.20
C GLY A 212 2.64 -11.91 -0.78
N ILE A 213 3.51 -11.31 0.03
CA ILE A 213 3.28 -11.03 1.45
C ILE A 213 3.54 -9.54 1.71
N ARG A 214 2.56 -8.86 2.30
CA ARG A 214 2.75 -7.53 2.89
C ARG A 214 3.12 -7.70 4.35
N CYS A 215 4.28 -7.18 4.73
CA CYS A 215 4.78 -7.22 6.10
C CYS A 215 4.42 -5.92 6.82
N ASP A 216 3.59 -6.05 7.85
CA ASP A 216 3.12 -4.98 8.72
C ASP A 216 4.28 -4.35 9.48
N MET A 217 4.36 -3.00 9.52
CA MET A 217 5.36 -2.24 10.28
C MET A 217 6.77 -2.85 10.21
N ALA A 218 7.20 -3.23 9.00
CA ALA A 218 8.41 -4.05 8.79
C ALA A 218 9.69 -3.43 9.38
N MET A 219 9.78 -2.10 9.44
CA MET A 219 10.93 -1.37 10.01
C MET A 219 11.12 -1.61 11.51
N LEU A 220 10.09 -2.04 12.25
CA LEU A 220 10.21 -2.32 13.69
C LEU A 220 11.13 -3.51 13.99
N MET A 221 11.37 -4.36 12.98
CA MET A 221 12.22 -5.54 13.13
C MET A 221 13.69 -5.26 12.75
N ILE A 222 14.03 -4.08 12.22
CA ILE A 222 15.42 -3.65 11.98
C ILE A 222 16.12 -3.55 13.33
N ASN A 223 17.31 -4.15 13.46
CA ASN A 223 18.01 -4.27 14.74
C ASN A 223 18.15 -2.93 15.47
N ASP A 224 18.54 -1.86 14.78
CA ASP A 224 18.70 -0.52 15.39
C ASP A 224 17.36 0.09 15.81
N VAL A 225 16.27 -0.16 15.10
CA VAL A 225 14.93 0.31 15.44
C VAL A 225 14.40 -0.45 16.64
N PHE A 226 14.52 -1.78 16.62
CA PHE A 226 14.10 -2.63 17.74
C PHE A 226 14.87 -2.29 19.03
N ALA A 227 16.18 -2.09 18.94
CA ALA A 227 17.02 -1.73 20.07
C ALA A 227 16.61 -0.41 20.74
N LYS A 228 16.12 0.59 19.97
CA LYS A 228 15.65 1.87 20.55
C LYS A 228 14.49 1.67 21.52
N THR A 229 13.62 0.71 21.24
CA THR A 229 12.45 0.42 22.09
C THR A 229 12.78 -0.61 23.17
N TRP A 230 13.50 -1.69 22.82
CA TRP A 230 13.62 -2.90 23.63
C TRP A 230 15.02 -3.27 24.05
N GLY A 231 16.08 -2.58 23.57
CA GLY A 231 17.48 -2.94 23.83
C GLY A 231 17.89 -3.01 25.30
N GLY A 232 17.12 -2.38 26.20
CA GLY A 232 17.32 -2.49 27.66
C GLY A 232 16.61 -3.70 28.30
N ARG A 233 15.82 -4.47 27.53
CA ARG A 233 14.96 -5.57 28.01
C ARG A 233 15.28 -6.91 27.36
N THR A 234 15.92 -6.87 26.23
CA THR A 234 16.32 -8.06 25.43
C THR A 234 17.82 -8.26 25.52
N GLY A 235 18.31 -9.36 24.98
CA GLY A 235 19.74 -9.60 24.85
C GLY A 235 20.42 -8.61 23.89
N PRO A 236 21.72 -8.76 23.65
CA PRO A 236 22.44 -7.92 22.69
C PRO A 236 21.87 -8.13 21.29
N ALA A 237 21.92 -7.05 20.47
CA ALA A 237 21.52 -7.14 19.07
C ALA A 237 22.35 -8.22 18.35
N PRO A 238 21.71 -9.12 17.59
CA PRO A 238 22.40 -10.08 16.76
C PRO A 238 23.24 -9.40 15.67
N ASP A 239 24.36 -10.03 15.26
CA ASP A 239 25.20 -9.54 14.15
C ASP A 239 24.45 -9.46 12.82
N ALA A 240 23.54 -10.41 12.58
CA ALA A 240 22.71 -10.41 11.36
C ALA A 240 21.41 -9.63 11.57
N GLU A 241 21.03 -8.84 10.60
CA GLU A 241 19.71 -8.19 10.54
C GLU A 241 18.59 -9.24 10.53
N PHE A 242 17.41 -8.84 11.03
CA PHE A 242 16.25 -9.73 11.15
C PHE A 242 15.80 -10.26 9.79
N TRP A 243 15.51 -9.37 8.84
CA TRP A 243 14.91 -9.74 7.57
C TRP A 243 15.81 -10.64 6.71
N PRO A 244 17.10 -10.35 6.48
CA PRO A 244 17.98 -11.27 5.77
C PRO A 244 18.04 -12.67 6.38
N ALA A 245 18.02 -12.74 7.72
CA ALA A 245 18.07 -14.03 8.42
C ALA A 245 16.80 -14.86 8.21
N VAL A 246 15.61 -14.26 8.32
CA VAL A 246 14.33 -14.97 8.19
C VAL A 246 13.95 -15.24 6.73
N LEU A 247 14.35 -14.37 5.82
CA LEU A 247 14.02 -14.50 4.39
C LEU A 247 14.90 -15.51 3.63
N ALA A 248 16.02 -15.93 4.19
CA ALA A 248 16.92 -16.88 3.53
C ALA A 248 16.22 -18.20 3.20
N GLY A 249 15.47 -18.77 4.17
CA GLY A 249 14.66 -19.97 3.97
C GLY A 249 13.54 -19.77 2.96
N LEU A 250 12.79 -18.69 3.11
CA LEU A 250 11.71 -18.34 2.20
C LEU A 250 12.18 -18.23 0.75
N ARG A 251 13.33 -17.60 0.50
CA ARG A 251 13.90 -17.44 -0.85
C ARG A 251 14.37 -18.75 -1.46
N ALA A 252 14.75 -19.73 -0.63
CA ALA A 252 15.15 -21.05 -1.11
C ALA A 252 13.96 -21.89 -1.58
N GLU A 253 12.82 -21.80 -0.91
CA GLU A 253 11.63 -22.63 -1.17
C GLU A 253 10.56 -21.90 -1.99
N HIS A 254 10.42 -20.58 -1.80
CA HIS A 254 9.41 -19.73 -2.40
C HIS A 254 10.06 -18.49 -3.06
N ALA A 255 11.03 -18.71 -3.96
CA ALA A 255 11.84 -17.65 -4.58
C ALA A 255 11.02 -16.55 -5.28
N ASP A 256 9.85 -16.88 -5.78
CA ASP A 256 8.97 -15.99 -6.56
C ASP A 256 7.98 -15.18 -5.70
N THR A 257 7.90 -15.46 -4.39
CA THR A 257 7.05 -14.68 -3.48
C THR A 257 7.51 -13.23 -3.42
N VAL A 258 6.64 -12.30 -3.78
CA VAL A 258 6.90 -10.86 -3.65
C VAL A 258 6.70 -10.42 -2.21
N LEU A 259 7.65 -9.64 -1.70
CA LEU A 259 7.62 -9.09 -0.35
C LEU A 259 7.44 -7.59 -0.42
N ILE A 260 6.42 -7.08 0.28
CA ILE A 260 6.10 -5.67 0.40
C ILE A 260 6.26 -5.26 1.86
N ALA A 261 7.08 -4.23 2.12
CA ALA A 261 7.24 -3.67 3.44
C ALA A 261 6.31 -2.47 3.63
N GLU A 262 5.53 -2.49 4.67
CA GLU A 262 5.09 -1.24 5.27
C GLU A 262 6.31 -0.57 5.90
N ALA A 263 6.59 0.66 5.47
CA ALA A 263 7.79 1.40 5.79
C ALA A 263 7.47 2.85 6.15
N TYR A 264 8.05 3.33 7.25
CA TYR A 264 8.00 4.71 7.71
C TYR A 264 9.39 5.18 8.11
N TRP A 265 9.55 6.46 8.45
CA TRP A 265 10.74 7.07 9.04
C TRP A 265 11.99 7.00 8.14
N ASP A 266 11.80 7.04 6.82
CA ASP A 266 12.86 6.96 5.81
C ASP A 266 13.62 5.61 5.82
N MET A 267 12.95 4.52 6.26
CA MET A 267 13.54 3.17 6.33
C MET A 267 13.36 2.36 5.03
N GLU A 268 12.78 2.94 3.98
CA GLU A 268 12.48 2.25 2.71
C GLU A 268 13.76 1.69 2.07
N TRP A 269 14.83 2.50 2.02
CA TRP A 269 16.11 2.05 1.46
C TRP A 269 16.69 0.88 2.23
N GLU A 270 16.71 0.96 3.56
CA GLU A 270 17.21 -0.10 4.43
C GLU A 270 16.43 -1.41 4.21
N LEU A 271 15.11 -1.36 4.20
CA LEU A 271 14.26 -2.51 3.96
C LEU A 271 14.44 -3.09 2.55
N GLN A 272 14.66 -2.24 1.55
CA GLN A 272 15.00 -2.69 0.20
C GLN A 272 16.33 -3.48 0.19
N GLN A 273 17.36 -3.04 0.95
CA GLN A 273 18.63 -3.76 1.05
C GLN A 273 18.46 -5.08 1.84
N GLN A 274 17.52 -5.14 2.77
CA GLN A 274 17.24 -6.33 3.58
C GLN A 274 16.35 -7.36 2.87
N GLY A 275 15.95 -7.14 1.62
CA GLY A 275 15.34 -8.18 0.77
C GLY A 275 13.90 -7.96 0.36
N PHE A 276 13.27 -6.83 0.70
CA PHE A 276 11.94 -6.47 0.22
C PHE A 276 11.94 -6.08 -1.25
N ASN A 277 10.95 -6.52 -1.98
CA ASN A 277 10.76 -6.17 -3.38
C ASN A 277 10.23 -4.74 -3.54
N PHE A 278 9.28 -4.37 -2.69
CA PHE A 278 8.69 -3.02 -2.66
C PHE A 278 8.53 -2.55 -1.21
N CYS A 279 8.64 -1.23 -1.01
CA CYS A 279 8.36 -0.56 0.25
C CYS A 279 7.35 0.55 0.03
N TYR A 280 6.48 0.81 0.99
CA TYR A 280 5.53 1.92 0.94
C TYR A 280 6.23 3.25 0.67
N ASP A 281 5.68 4.06 -0.24
CA ASP A 281 6.17 5.43 -0.51
C ASP A 281 5.34 6.46 0.29
N LYS A 282 5.41 6.35 1.62
CA LYS A 282 4.68 7.25 2.51
C LYS A 282 5.11 8.70 2.32
N ARG A 283 6.38 8.95 2.00
CA ARG A 283 6.90 10.29 1.77
C ARG A 283 6.29 10.96 0.55
N LEU A 284 6.09 10.24 -0.55
CA LEU A 284 5.41 10.80 -1.71
C LEU A 284 3.93 11.07 -1.41
N TYR A 285 3.27 10.13 -0.73
CA TYR A 285 1.90 10.27 -0.27
C TYR A 285 1.72 11.58 0.53
N ASP A 286 2.50 11.78 1.59
CA ASP A 286 2.42 12.97 2.43
C ASP A 286 2.61 14.26 1.62
N ARG A 287 3.64 14.31 0.76
CA ARG A 287 3.95 15.48 -0.07
C ARG A 287 2.86 15.81 -1.08
N ILE A 288 2.19 14.82 -1.63
CA ILE A 288 1.05 15.03 -2.53
C ILE A 288 -0.13 15.60 -1.75
N LEU A 289 -0.44 15.07 -0.55
CA LEU A 289 -1.54 15.58 0.27
C LEU A 289 -1.27 16.97 0.87
N GLU A 290 -0.01 17.32 1.08
CA GLU A 290 0.42 18.66 1.51
C GLU A 290 0.48 19.66 0.35
N GLU A 291 0.23 19.23 -0.88
CA GLU A 291 0.30 20.05 -2.11
C GLU A 291 1.69 20.69 -2.32
N ASP A 292 2.74 20.08 -1.77
CA ASP A 292 4.12 20.59 -1.90
C ASP A 292 4.78 20.07 -3.19
N VAL A 293 4.53 20.78 -4.29
CA VAL A 293 5.07 20.47 -5.62
C VAL A 293 6.61 20.39 -5.61
N SER A 294 7.26 21.26 -4.83
CA SER A 294 8.73 21.28 -4.74
C SER A 294 9.27 20.02 -4.05
N ALA A 295 8.62 19.61 -2.96
CA ALA A 295 8.98 18.39 -2.25
C ALA A 295 8.69 17.13 -3.08
N VAL A 296 7.57 17.09 -3.82
CA VAL A 296 7.28 16.01 -4.77
C VAL A 296 8.37 15.93 -5.85
N ARG A 297 8.73 17.05 -6.47
CA ARG A 297 9.82 17.09 -7.48
C ARG A 297 11.14 16.63 -6.88
N GLY A 298 11.49 17.12 -5.69
CA GLY A 298 12.70 16.73 -4.97
C GLY A 298 12.76 15.22 -4.71
N HIS A 299 11.63 14.61 -4.33
CA HIS A 299 11.52 13.16 -4.13
C HIS A 299 11.82 12.36 -5.41
N LEU A 300 11.34 12.84 -6.55
CA LEU A 300 11.50 12.16 -7.84
C LEU A 300 12.95 12.27 -8.42
N HIS A 301 13.84 13.06 -7.82
CA HIS A 301 15.27 13.06 -8.15
C HIS A 301 16.05 11.90 -7.52
N ALA A 302 15.45 11.10 -6.64
CA ALA A 302 16.08 9.91 -6.08
C ALA A 302 16.47 8.92 -7.18
N ASP A 303 17.47 8.07 -6.89
CA ASP A 303 17.96 7.06 -7.84
C ASP A 303 16.83 6.15 -8.34
N LEU A 304 16.86 5.79 -9.63
CA LEU A 304 15.82 4.97 -10.24
C LEU A 304 15.75 3.57 -9.64
N SER A 305 16.87 3.02 -9.17
CA SER A 305 16.90 1.70 -8.50
C SER A 305 16.11 1.73 -7.19
N TYR A 306 16.18 2.83 -6.44
CA TYR A 306 15.36 3.06 -5.25
C TYR A 306 13.89 3.26 -5.63
N GLN A 307 13.60 4.16 -6.57
CA GLN A 307 12.23 4.49 -6.98
C GLN A 307 11.47 3.31 -7.58
N SER A 308 12.16 2.43 -8.30
CA SER A 308 11.56 1.24 -8.91
C SER A 308 11.11 0.18 -7.89
N ARG A 309 11.49 0.34 -6.62
CA ARG A 309 11.15 -0.55 -5.52
C ARG A 309 10.26 0.14 -4.46
N LEU A 310 9.56 1.19 -4.86
CA LEU A 310 8.54 1.84 -4.04
C LEU A 310 7.14 1.38 -4.45
N LEU A 311 6.23 1.27 -3.48
CA LEU A 311 4.80 1.06 -3.67
C LEU A 311 4.08 2.38 -3.43
N ARG A 312 3.46 2.92 -4.47
CA ARG A 312 2.83 4.23 -4.47
C ARG A 312 1.33 4.13 -4.30
N PHE A 313 0.77 4.97 -3.44
CA PHE A 313 -0.66 4.99 -3.11
C PHE A 313 -1.13 6.40 -2.78
N LEU A 314 -2.44 6.61 -2.78
CA LEU A 314 -3.11 7.83 -2.33
C LEU A 314 -3.98 7.59 -1.11
N GLU A 315 -4.32 6.35 -0.83
CA GLU A 315 -4.98 5.85 0.37
C GLU A 315 -4.71 4.36 0.53
N ASN A 316 -4.93 3.85 1.71
CA ASN A 316 -4.98 2.44 2.08
C ASN A 316 -5.92 2.27 3.27
N HIS A 317 -5.92 1.09 3.93
CA HIS A 317 -6.77 0.83 5.08
C HIS A 317 -6.42 1.64 6.35
N ASP A 318 -5.25 2.26 6.42
CA ASP A 318 -4.79 3.08 7.56
C ASP A 318 -4.91 4.57 7.32
N GLU A 319 -4.86 5.00 6.06
CA GLU A 319 -4.84 6.41 5.70
C GLU A 319 -6.25 6.95 5.41
N PRO A 320 -6.47 8.27 5.59
CA PRO A 320 -7.72 8.89 5.19
C PRO A 320 -8.06 8.66 3.73
N ARG A 321 -9.34 8.52 3.41
CA ARG A 321 -9.82 8.42 2.04
C ARG A 321 -9.38 9.63 1.21
N VAL A 322 -8.78 9.40 0.04
CA VAL A 322 -8.26 10.46 -0.83
C VAL A 322 -9.34 11.46 -1.24
N ALA A 323 -10.55 10.99 -1.55
CA ALA A 323 -11.68 11.86 -1.89
C ALA A 323 -12.12 12.83 -0.76
N SER A 324 -11.71 12.54 0.51
CA SER A 324 -11.92 13.46 1.63
C SER A 324 -10.82 14.52 1.75
N ARG A 325 -9.65 14.27 1.14
CA ARG A 325 -8.44 15.10 1.25
C ARG A 325 -8.17 15.90 -0.02
N LEU A 326 -8.30 15.27 -1.18
CA LEU A 326 -8.04 15.84 -2.50
C LEU A 326 -9.31 15.74 -3.38
N PRO A 327 -10.23 16.70 -3.29
CA PRO A 327 -11.47 16.61 -4.06
C PRO A 327 -11.26 16.92 -5.55
N GLY A 328 -12.04 16.26 -6.40
CA GLY A 328 -12.18 16.57 -7.82
C GLY A 328 -10.89 16.38 -8.63
N ASP A 329 -10.46 17.43 -9.34
CA ASP A 329 -9.34 17.35 -10.26
C ASP A 329 -7.98 17.13 -9.54
N ALA A 330 -7.85 17.55 -8.27
CA ALA A 330 -6.66 17.32 -7.48
C ALA A 330 -6.42 15.82 -7.25
N GLU A 331 -7.48 15.06 -6.95
CA GLU A 331 -7.41 13.59 -6.84
C GLU A 331 -7.00 12.95 -8.18
N ARG A 332 -7.56 13.42 -9.30
CA ARG A 332 -7.21 12.91 -10.64
C ARG A 332 -5.75 13.17 -11.00
N ALA A 333 -5.25 14.38 -10.72
CA ALA A 333 -3.84 14.72 -10.94
C ALA A 333 -2.89 13.84 -10.12
N ALA A 334 -3.22 13.62 -8.85
CA ALA A 334 -2.47 12.73 -7.96
C ALA A 334 -2.52 11.27 -8.46
N ALA A 335 -3.69 10.79 -8.90
CA ALA A 335 -3.86 9.43 -9.43
C ALA A 335 -3.04 9.20 -10.71
N VAL A 336 -3.02 10.15 -11.65
CA VAL A 336 -2.15 10.08 -12.84
C VAL A 336 -0.68 10.02 -12.41
N THR A 337 -0.32 10.80 -11.40
CA THR A 337 1.06 10.81 -10.87
C THR A 337 1.48 9.43 -10.41
N ILE A 338 0.75 8.82 -9.48
CA ILE A 338 1.16 7.50 -8.94
C ILE A 338 1.01 6.37 -9.98
N ALA A 339 0.02 6.45 -10.87
CA ALA A 339 -0.21 5.44 -11.90
C ALA A 339 0.89 5.38 -12.95
N THR A 340 1.66 6.45 -13.14
CA THR A 340 2.62 6.57 -14.25
C THR A 340 4.08 6.73 -13.82
N LEU A 341 4.36 6.76 -12.51
CA LEU A 341 5.71 6.74 -11.94
C LEU A 341 6.33 5.32 -11.93
N PRO A 342 7.66 5.19 -11.72
CA PRO A 342 8.31 3.90 -11.48
C PRO A 342 7.82 3.23 -10.18
N GLY A 343 8.00 1.92 -10.07
CA GLY A 343 7.61 1.13 -8.92
C GLY A 343 6.23 0.50 -9.04
N ALA A 344 5.75 -0.08 -7.95
CA ALA A 344 4.41 -0.64 -7.84
C ALA A 344 3.38 0.44 -7.52
N THR A 345 2.10 0.17 -7.82
CA THR A 345 0.99 1.06 -7.51
C THR A 345 -0.05 0.30 -6.69
N LEU A 346 -0.55 0.91 -5.63
CA LEU A 346 -1.63 0.39 -4.79
C LEU A 346 -2.88 1.24 -4.98
N TRP A 347 -4.01 0.58 -5.21
CA TRP A 347 -5.34 1.15 -5.18
C TRP A 347 -6.16 0.49 -4.09
N HIS A 348 -6.97 1.26 -3.40
CA HIS A 348 -7.78 0.77 -2.28
C HIS A 348 -9.25 0.66 -2.67
N GLU A 349 -9.89 -0.39 -2.23
CA GLU A 349 -11.30 -0.67 -2.42
C GLU A 349 -12.17 0.51 -1.93
N GLY A 350 -13.05 1.00 -2.80
CA GLY A 350 -13.86 2.20 -2.56
C GLY A 350 -13.22 3.53 -3.00
N GLN A 351 -11.94 3.55 -3.34
CA GLN A 351 -11.26 4.74 -3.87
C GLN A 351 -11.86 5.16 -5.22
N PHE A 352 -12.07 4.22 -6.10
CA PHE A 352 -12.60 4.51 -7.44
C PHE A 352 -14.01 5.10 -7.39
N GLU A 353 -14.82 4.70 -6.43
CA GLU A 353 -16.18 5.18 -6.22
C GLU A 353 -16.23 6.48 -5.41
N GLY A 354 -15.09 7.06 -5.06
CA GLY A 354 -15.00 8.33 -4.35
C GLY A 354 -15.50 8.27 -2.90
N ARG A 355 -15.35 7.13 -2.22
CA ARG A 355 -15.72 7.02 -0.81
C ARG A 355 -14.90 7.95 0.05
N ARG A 356 -15.53 8.57 1.04
CA ARG A 356 -14.94 9.63 1.87
C ARG A 356 -14.76 9.25 3.33
N VAL A 357 -15.51 8.26 3.81
CA VAL A 357 -15.41 7.78 5.19
C VAL A 357 -14.38 6.65 5.26
N HIS A 358 -13.37 6.85 6.11
CA HIS A 358 -12.39 5.81 6.44
C HIS A 358 -12.91 4.96 7.59
N PRO A 359 -13.33 3.71 7.36
CA PRO A 359 -13.82 2.85 8.43
C PRO A 359 -12.64 2.30 9.24
N PRO A 360 -12.70 2.33 10.58
CA PRO A 360 -11.73 1.61 11.41
C PRO A 360 -11.65 0.14 11.02
N VAL A 361 -10.43 -0.42 10.97
CA VAL A 361 -10.17 -1.81 10.56
C VAL A 361 -10.82 -2.88 11.46
N PHE A 362 -11.33 -2.45 12.62
CA PHE A 362 -12.09 -3.28 13.57
C PHE A 362 -13.51 -3.61 13.11
N LEU A 363 -14.00 -2.92 12.08
CA LEU A 363 -15.39 -3.03 11.61
C LEU A 363 -15.52 -3.98 10.42
N SER A 364 -16.62 -4.73 10.40
CA SER A 364 -17.03 -5.57 9.26
C SER A 364 -18.00 -4.87 8.31
N ARG A 365 -18.35 -3.62 8.61
CA ARG A 365 -19.29 -2.81 7.85
C ARG A 365 -18.79 -1.38 7.74
N ARG A 366 -19.12 -0.75 6.62
CA ARG A 366 -18.92 0.69 6.38
C ARG A 366 -20.27 1.39 6.29
N PRO A 367 -20.32 2.74 6.43
CA PRO A 367 -21.55 3.49 6.22
C PRO A 367 -21.93 3.47 4.74
N ASP A 368 -23.22 3.68 4.48
CA ASP A 368 -23.69 3.93 3.12
C ASP A 368 -23.28 5.34 2.69
N GLU A 369 -22.59 5.41 1.54
CA GLU A 369 -22.14 6.67 0.95
C GLU A 369 -22.62 6.73 -0.50
N PRO A 370 -22.96 7.94 -1.02
CA PRO A 370 -23.20 8.09 -2.45
C PRO A 370 -21.90 7.78 -3.21
N LEU A 371 -22.04 6.94 -4.25
CA LEU A 371 -20.93 6.59 -5.14
C LEU A 371 -20.83 7.59 -6.27
N ASP A 372 -19.61 7.85 -6.75
CA ASP A 372 -19.31 8.66 -7.92
C ASP A 372 -19.01 7.77 -9.14
N PRO A 373 -20.02 7.50 -10.01
CA PRO A 373 -19.83 6.64 -11.18
C PRO A 373 -18.95 7.30 -12.26
N GLU A 374 -18.86 8.63 -12.30
CA GLU A 374 -18.00 9.32 -13.26
C GLU A 374 -16.53 9.17 -12.85
N LEU A 375 -16.24 9.32 -11.56
CA LEU A 375 -14.90 9.07 -11.02
C LEU A 375 -14.48 7.60 -11.22
N ALA A 376 -15.38 6.65 -10.95
CA ALA A 376 -15.11 5.23 -11.16
C ALA A 376 -14.78 4.92 -12.63
N ALA A 377 -15.58 5.43 -13.56
CA ALA A 377 -15.33 5.27 -14.99
C ALA A 377 -13.99 5.88 -15.41
N TRP A 378 -13.62 7.03 -14.82
CA TRP A 378 -12.35 7.69 -15.08
C TRP A 378 -11.15 6.87 -14.55
N TYR A 379 -11.23 6.29 -13.34
CA TYR A 379 -10.17 5.41 -12.81
C TYR A 379 -10.00 4.16 -13.69
N HIS A 380 -11.08 3.54 -14.11
CA HIS A 380 -11.04 2.40 -15.02
C HIS A 380 -10.40 2.78 -16.36
N GLN A 381 -10.70 3.98 -16.90
CA GLN A 381 -10.05 4.49 -18.10
C GLN A 381 -8.55 4.70 -17.88
N LEU A 382 -8.14 5.31 -16.76
CA LEU A 382 -6.73 5.52 -16.41
C LEU A 382 -5.97 4.19 -16.40
N LEU A 383 -6.47 3.19 -15.69
CA LEU A 383 -5.83 1.87 -15.60
C LEU A 383 -5.74 1.19 -16.97
N ALA A 384 -6.84 1.19 -17.73
CA ALA A 384 -6.87 0.61 -19.07
C ALA A 384 -5.90 1.31 -20.04
N VAL A 385 -5.77 2.63 -19.96
CA VAL A 385 -4.81 3.41 -20.77
C VAL A 385 -3.38 3.09 -20.37
N VAL A 386 -3.05 3.11 -19.09
CA VAL A 386 -1.69 2.83 -18.61
C VAL A 386 -1.24 1.43 -19.00
N ALA A 387 -2.09 0.43 -18.83
CA ALA A 387 -1.80 -0.96 -19.21
C ALA A 387 -1.80 -1.17 -20.72
N GLY A 388 -2.89 -0.75 -21.41
CA GLY A 388 -3.11 -1.01 -22.84
C GLY A 388 -2.16 -0.25 -23.74
N GLN A 389 -1.72 0.95 -23.37
CA GLN A 389 -0.74 1.73 -24.12
C GLN A 389 0.69 1.50 -23.65
N ARG A 390 0.91 0.60 -22.70
CA ARG A 390 2.24 0.27 -22.15
C ARG A 390 3.00 1.49 -21.68
N VAL A 391 2.32 2.46 -21.04
CA VAL A 391 2.87 3.75 -20.67
C VAL A 391 4.14 3.62 -19.82
N ARG A 392 4.19 2.63 -18.91
CA ARG A 392 5.32 2.38 -18.01
C ARG A 392 6.33 1.36 -18.57
N THR A 393 6.57 1.34 -19.89
CA THR A 393 7.59 0.48 -20.50
C THR A 393 8.81 1.27 -20.94
N GLY A 394 9.97 0.62 -20.91
CA GLY A 394 11.24 1.26 -21.31
C GLY A 394 11.91 2.04 -20.18
N GLU A 395 12.70 3.04 -20.58
CA GLU A 395 13.48 3.89 -19.68
C GLU A 395 12.64 5.06 -19.17
N TRP A 396 12.67 5.29 -17.87
CA TRP A 396 12.05 6.45 -17.23
C TRP A 396 13.06 7.59 -17.02
N ARG A 397 12.63 8.82 -17.22
CA ARG A 397 13.41 10.02 -16.90
C ARG A 397 12.50 11.12 -16.36
N LEU A 398 12.91 11.74 -15.25
CA LEU A 398 12.35 13.02 -14.80
C LEU A 398 12.78 14.11 -15.79
N LEU A 399 11.85 15.00 -16.16
CA LEU A 399 12.08 16.07 -17.11
C LEU A 399 12.08 17.43 -16.40
N GLU A 400 12.86 18.37 -16.95
CA GLU A 400 12.92 19.73 -16.45
C GLU A 400 11.85 20.61 -17.14
N ALA A 401 11.19 21.43 -16.33
CA ALA A 401 10.29 22.49 -16.77
C ALA A 401 10.97 23.84 -16.61
N SER A 402 10.96 24.65 -17.66
CA SER A 402 11.47 26.03 -17.65
C SER A 402 10.36 27.02 -17.97
N GLY A 403 10.49 28.23 -17.47
CA GLY A 403 9.54 29.33 -17.69
C GLY A 403 10.23 30.56 -18.28
N TRP A 404 9.57 31.70 -18.16
CA TRP A 404 10.08 32.99 -18.65
C TRP A 404 10.37 33.90 -17.47
N PRO A 405 11.17 34.98 -17.64
CA PRO A 405 11.49 35.89 -16.54
C PRO A 405 10.25 36.47 -15.85
N ASP A 406 9.18 36.70 -16.59
CA ASP A 406 7.91 37.26 -16.14
C ASP A 406 6.83 36.20 -15.79
N ASN A 407 7.11 34.92 -16.06
CA ASN A 407 6.21 33.81 -15.73
C ASN A 407 6.99 32.59 -15.22
N GLN A 408 6.93 32.36 -13.91
CA GLN A 408 7.59 31.26 -13.23
C GLN A 408 6.62 30.17 -12.80
N SER A 409 5.39 30.13 -13.35
CA SER A 409 4.38 29.12 -13.01
C SER A 409 4.78 27.68 -13.40
N CYS A 410 5.79 27.53 -14.26
CA CYS A 410 6.44 26.23 -14.56
C CYS A 410 6.88 25.46 -13.29
N ARG A 411 7.08 26.15 -12.18
CA ARG A 411 7.41 25.52 -10.89
C ARG A 411 6.28 24.64 -10.35
N ASN A 412 5.07 24.80 -10.84
CA ASN A 412 3.91 23.98 -10.48
C ASN A 412 3.78 22.72 -11.38
N LEU A 413 4.58 22.65 -12.47
CA LEU A 413 4.60 21.52 -13.38
C LEU A 413 5.63 20.48 -12.91
N ILE A 414 5.24 19.21 -12.88
CA ILE A 414 6.18 18.08 -12.78
C ILE A 414 6.00 17.26 -14.05
N ALA A 415 7.12 16.88 -14.68
CA ALA A 415 7.11 16.14 -15.92
C ALA A 415 8.07 14.98 -15.90
N TRP A 416 7.73 13.89 -16.57
CA TRP A 416 8.60 12.73 -16.81
C TRP A 416 8.25 12.07 -18.12
N CYS A 417 9.15 11.23 -18.60
CA CYS A 417 8.90 10.44 -19.80
C CYS A 417 9.21 8.96 -19.57
N TRP A 418 8.61 8.17 -20.44
CA TRP A 418 8.92 6.77 -20.66
C TRP A 418 9.29 6.57 -22.13
N ALA A 419 10.38 5.84 -22.40
CA ALA A 419 10.83 5.57 -23.75
C ALA A 419 11.20 4.09 -23.91
N GLY A 420 10.41 3.37 -24.68
CA GLY A 420 10.73 2.05 -25.25
C GLY A 420 11.32 2.19 -26.65
N ASP A 421 11.47 1.06 -27.34
CA ASP A 421 12.04 1.04 -28.69
C ASP A 421 11.16 1.84 -29.69
N ASP A 422 9.86 1.68 -29.64
CA ASP A 422 8.90 2.32 -30.56
C ASP A 422 7.89 3.24 -29.86
N ASP A 423 7.80 3.19 -28.53
CA ASP A 423 6.81 3.93 -27.75
C ASP A 423 7.47 5.04 -26.94
N ARG A 424 6.94 6.24 -27.05
CA ARG A 424 7.36 7.41 -26.24
C ARG A 424 6.16 8.04 -25.58
N HIS A 425 6.25 8.19 -24.28
CA HIS A 425 5.20 8.83 -23.48
C HIS A 425 5.80 9.97 -22.66
N VAL A 426 5.08 11.08 -22.63
CA VAL A 426 5.40 12.23 -21.78
C VAL A 426 4.20 12.46 -20.86
N VAL A 427 4.46 12.52 -19.57
CA VAL A 427 3.47 12.87 -18.56
C VAL A 427 3.84 14.23 -18.01
N VAL A 428 2.88 15.15 -17.97
CA VAL A 428 3.03 16.46 -17.34
C VAL A 428 1.83 16.69 -16.44
N VAL A 429 2.08 17.00 -15.18
CA VAL A 429 1.04 17.24 -14.17
C VAL A 429 1.25 18.61 -13.55
N ASN A 430 0.18 19.39 -13.48
CA ASN A 430 0.11 20.57 -12.64
C ASN A 430 -0.43 20.15 -11.27
N LEU A 431 0.45 19.99 -10.27
CA LEU A 431 0.06 19.60 -8.90
C LEU A 431 -0.23 20.83 -8.03
N SER A 432 -0.92 21.82 -8.57
CA SER A 432 -1.30 23.03 -7.82
C SER A 432 -2.67 23.56 -8.19
N GLY A 433 -3.27 24.32 -7.28
CA GLY A 433 -4.52 25.06 -7.49
C GLY A 433 -4.36 26.34 -8.35
N GLN A 434 -3.23 26.52 -9.07
CA GLN A 434 -2.99 27.67 -9.95
C GLN A 434 -2.69 27.18 -11.37
N PRO A 435 -3.06 27.94 -12.43
CA PRO A 435 -2.65 27.61 -13.78
C PRO A 435 -1.12 27.65 -13.92
N ALA A 436 -0.58 26.81 -14.78
CA ALA A 436 0.85 26.69 -14.97
C ALA A 436 1.23 26.58 -16.45
N GLN A 437 2.25 27.32 -16.84
CA GLN A 437 2.83 27.30 -18.17
C GLN A 437 4.33 27.04 -18.11
N GLY A 438 4.85 26.35 -19.10
CA GLY A 438 6.29 26.07 -19.18
C GLY A 438 6.69 25.39 -20.48
N GLN A 439 8.01 25.26 -20.64
CA GLN A 439 8.65 24.48 -21.69
C GLN A 439 9.23 23.23 -21.04
N ILE A 440 8.89 22.05 -21.56
CA ILE A 440 9.41 20.76 -21.08
C ILE A 440 10.50 20.30 -22.06
N ARG A 441 11.73 20.18 -21.57
CA ARG A 441 12.84 19.69 -22.39
C ARG A 441 12.74 18.19 -22.56
N LEU A 442 12.57 17.75 -23.82
CA LEU A 442 12.52 16.32 -24.16
C LEU A 442 13.91 15.75 -24.37
N PRO A 443 14.22 14.51 -23.92
CA PRO A 443 15.58 13.97 -23.91
C PRO A 443 15.98 13.23 -25.20
N TRP A 444 15.32 13.49 -26.33
CA TRP A 444 15.51 12.73 -27.56
C TRP A 444 16.16 13.58 -28.66
N ASP A 445 17.35 13.15 -29.16
CA ASP A 445 18.13 13.87 -30.17
C ASP A 445 17.52 13.82 -31.58
N ASN A 446 16.62 12.86 -31.86
CA ASN A 446 16.00 12.65 -33.17
C ASN A 446 14.63 13.35 -33.31
N LEU A 447 14.39 14.41 -32.55
CA LEU A 447 13.18 15.22 -32.68
C LEU A 447 13.20 16.11 -33.92
N PRO A 448 14.29 16.87 -34.26
CA PRO A 448 14.30 17.76 -35.37
C PRO A 448 14.13 17.08 -36.72
N GLY A 449 13.67 17.86 -37.72
CA GLY A 449 13.60 17.45 -39.12
C GLY A 449 12.32 16.70 -39.53
N ARG A 450 11.35 16.53 -38.60
CA ARG A 450 10.01 16.00 -38.92
C ARG A 450 8.94 16.61 -38.01
N GLY A 451 7.69 16.47 -38.43
CA GLY A 451 6.55 16.72 -37.57
C GLY A 451 6.29 15.55 -36.61
N TRP A 452 5.74 15.84 -35.44
CA TRP A 452 5.32 14.87 -34.45
C TRP A 452 3.86 15.08 -34.08
N THR A 453 3.15 13.96 -33.93
CA THR A 453 1.78 13.95 -33.41
C THR A 453 1.81 13.50 -31.95
N LEU A 454 1.32 14.35 -31.04
CA LEU A 454 1.21 14.08 -29.61
C LEU A 454 -0.26 13.82 -29.31
N ARG A 455 -0.60 12.61 -28.95
CA ARG A 455 -1.98 12.24 -28.55
C ARG A 455 -2.09 12.17 -27.04
N ASP A 456 -2.97 12.98 -26.47
CA ASP A 456 -3.36 12.83 -25.07
C ASP A 456 -4.27 11.61 -24.91
N LEU A 457 -3.80 10.65 -24.15
CA LEU A 457 -4.46 9.34 -24.01
C LEU A 457 -5.67 9.39 -23.08
N LEU A 458 -5.75 10.37 -22.17
CA LEU A 458 -6.87 10.55 -21.26
C LEU A 458 -7.94 11.48 -21.85
N GLN A 459 -7.53 12.60 -22.45
CA GLN A 459 -8.45 13.59 -23.00
C GLN A 459 -8.82 13.32 -24.47
N GLN A 460 -8.14 12.34 -25.13
CA GLN A 460 -8.33 11.98 -26.54
C GLN A 460 -8.07 13.15 -27.53
N THR A 461 -7.38 14.20 -27.09
CA THR A 461 -6.96 15.33 -27.94
C THR A 461 -5.64 15.02 -28.64
N THR A 462 -5.40 15.69 -29.77
CA THR A 462 -4.19 15.49 -30.58
C THR A 462 -3.56 16.85 -30.88
N PHE A 463 -2.24 16.93 -30.79
CA PHE A 463 -1.45 18.12 -31.06
C PHE A 463 -0.36 17.78 -32.06
N ASP A 464 -0.30 18.50 -33.18
CA ASP A 464 0.83 18.43 -34.11
C ASP A 464 1.89 19.47 -33.72
N ARG A 465 3.15 19.05 -33.71
CA ARG A 465 4.29 19.86 -33.31
C ARG A 465 5.46 19.68 -34.28
N ASP A 466 6.17 20.76 -34.55
CA ASP A 466 7.44 20.67 -35.26
C ASP A 466 8.53 20.10 -34.35
N GLY A 467 9.33 19.20 -34.90
CA GLY A 467 10.37 18.53 -34.12
C GLY A 467 11.53 19.45 -33.72
N GLY A 468 11.77 20.53 -34.48
CA GLY A 468 12.72 21.57 -34.09
C GLY A 468 12.26 22.33 -32.86
N GLU A 469 10.97 22.70 -32.80
CA GLU A 469 10.37 23.34 -31.61
C GLU A 469 10.37 22.43 -30.39
N LEU A 470 10.13 21.14 -30.59
CA LEU A 470 10.20 20.14 -29.50
C LEU A 470 11.62 19.97 -28.95
N ALA A 471 12.64 20.15 -29.80
CA ALA A 471 14.05 20.05 -29.39
C ALA A 471 14.51 21.32 -28.65
N ASP A 472 14.14 22.49 -29.18
CA ASP A 472 14.48 23.80 -28.62
C ASP A 472 13.40 24.83 -29.05
N PRO A 473 12.67 25.45 -28.12
CA PRO A 473 12.84 25.52 -26.66
C PRO A 473 12.28 24.34 -25.86
N GLY A 474 11.59 23.38 -26.50
CA GLY A 474 10.97 22.23 -25.86
C GLY A 474 9.45 22.19 -26.06
N LEU A 475 8.78 21.21 -25.47
CA LEU A 475 7.33 21.07 -25.52
C LEU A 475 6.65 22.14 -24.68
N PHE A 476 5.93 23.06 -25.33
CA PHE A 476 5.12 24.06 -24.63
C PHE A 476 3.91 23.40 -23.96
N ILE A 477 3.71 23.70 -22.68
CA ILE A 477 2.64 23.23 -21.82
C ILE A 477 1.89 24.43 -21.24
N ASP A 478 0.55 24.35 -21.27
CA ASP A 478 -0.38 25.27 -20.62
C ASP A 478 -1.48 24.44 -19.95
N LEU A 479 -1.43 24.33 -18.62
CA LEU A 479 -2.34 23.51 -17.82
C LEU A 479 -3.12 24.37 -16.83
N ALA A 480 -4.42 24.17 -16.79
CA ALA A 480 -5.27 24.66 -15.72
C ALA A 480 -4.88 24.05 -14.35
N PRO A 481 -5.40 24.58 -13.24
CA PRO A 481 -5.20 23.93 -11.93
C PRO A 481 -5.53 22.44 -11.96
N TRP A 482 -4.62 21.61 -11.41
CA TRP A 482 -4.78 20.15 -11.29
C TRP A 482 -4.96 19.39 -12.61
N GLN A 483 -4.73 20.04 -13.73
CA GLN A 483 -4.81 19.39 -15.04
C GLN A 483 -3.50 18.61 -15.33
N CYS A 484 -3.63 17.58 -16.15
CA CYS A 484 -2.49 16.78 -16.59
C CYS A 484 -2.59 16.43 -18.07
N HIS A 485 -1.45 16.09 -18.65
CA HIS A 485 -1.35 15.44 -19.95
C HIS A 485 -0.64 14.09 -19.82
N LEU A 486 -1.18 13.08 -20.46
CA LEU A 486 -0.55 11.78 -20.71
C LEU A 486 -0.41 11.60 -22.23
N LEU A 487 0.71 12.04 -22.77
CA LEU A 487 0.97 12.17 -24.19
C LEU A 487 1.70 10.95 -24.76
N ALA A 488 1.18 10.34 -25.81
CA ALA A 488 1.91 9.43 -26.67
C ALA A 488 2.46 10.19 -27.88
N LEU A 489 3.77 10.06 -28.15
CA LEU A 489 4.45 10.73 -29.27
C LEU A 489 4.64 9.72 -30.42
N ARG A 490 4.24 10.13 -31.63
CA ARG A 490 4.38 9.34 -32.85
C ARG A 490 4.90 10.19 -34.03
#